data_c06fbee34cd595b9aecaad6f6313e6cf
#
_entry.id   c06fbee34cd595b9aecaad6f6313e6cf
#
_cell.length_a   1.000
_cell.length_b   1.000
_cell.length_c   1.000
_cell.angle_alpha   90.00
_cell.angle_beta   90.00
_cell.angle_gamma   90.00
#
_symmetry.space_group_name_H-M   'P 1'
#
loop_
_entity.id
_entity.type
_entity.pdbx_description
1 polymer ?
#
loop_
_entity_poly.entity_id
_entity_poly.type
_entity_poly.pdbx_seq_one_letter_code
_entity_poly.pdbx_strand_id
1 'polypeptide(L)'
;MKPLHLILFLFSISLYSQTWQSTSIANNANNQRFDDVFFLNETTGWAANGYYAAVYKTTDGGVSWTEQLNESDLGGGYYFRNIEFLNDNIDFLGTLNGEFFKTTDGGQNWTEVSLSPNPQAICGLDAIGTTTIYGCGAYFTPAHIIKSTDSGDTWTVIDMSAYATALVEVLFQTEMLGYASGRNNTGGCILKTTDGGQSWTEIYNTNIPGEYVWKLQILDDSNIIFGAVSSVASNPGKLVKSLDNGNNWLSYDAPETDIQAVGFINANTGWMGGHNTGFHQTDDGGATWTDINIGSNLNRIFIINENLAYAAGTTIYKFTEETLNTNNHTFEDSKKLNIKLNENPVVSYLNLTIEFSDNDNILIELYDVNGRYIKQLNRDTNILAGTSKTYKFDVKNLSSGMYFVDVHNNFQRQSLKFIKK
;
A
#
# COMPACT_ATOMS: atom_id res chain seq x y z
N MET A 1 -53.18 -20.39 26.61
CA MET A 1 -51.88 -19.73 26.42
C MET A 1 -51.17 -20.43 25.27
N LYS A 2 -50.99 -19.77 24.15
CA LYS A 2 -50.19 -20.28 23.02
C LYS A 2 -48.72 -19.90 23.25
N PRO A 3 -47.74 -20.79 23.09
CA PRO A 3 -46.36 -20.44 23.22
C PRO A 3 -45.91 -19.55 22.03
N LEU A 4 -45.34 -18.39 22.36
CA LEU A 4 -44.72 -17.49 21.43
C LEU A 4 -43.34 -18.08 21.06
N HIS A 5 -43.16 -18.56 19.84
CA HIS A 5 -41.87 -19.02 19.34
C HIS A 5 -41.10 -17.77 18.90
N LEU A 6 -40.09 -17.41 19.69
CA LEU A 6 -39.10 -16.37 19.31
C LEU A 6 -38.15 -17.00 18.30
N ILE A 7 -38.31 -16.64 17.03
CA ILE A 7 -37.35 -17.00 15.97
C ILE A 7 -36.20 -16.02 16.07
N LEU A 8 -35.08 -16.48 16.63
CA LEU A 8 -33.82 -15.71 16.64
C LEU A 8 -33.19 -15.84 15.24
N PHE A 9 -33.27 -14.78 14.44
CA PHE A 9 -32.50 -14.67 13.20
C PHE A 9 -31.05 -14.38 13.57
N LEU A 10 -30.20 -15.40 13.57
CA LEU A 10 -28.75 -15.25 13.54
C LEU A 10 -28.36 -14.82 12.13
N PHE A 11 -28.18 -13.52 11.94
CA PHE A 11 -27.43 -13.02 10.79
C PHE A 11 -25.97 -13.40 11.00
N SER A 12 -25.48 -14.39 10.26
CA SER A 12 -24.05 -14.60 10.09
C SER A 12 -23.53 -13.46 9.20
N ILE A 13 -23.02 -12.41 9.82
CA ILE A 13 -22.21 -11.40 9.14
C ILE A 13 -20.88 -12.13 8.86
N SER A 14 -20.60 -12.41 7.60
CA SER A 14 -19.25 -12.77 7.20
C SER A 14 -18.39 -11.53 7.41
N LEU A 15 -17.67 -11.49 8.52
CA LEU A 15 -16.65 -10.49 8.76
C LEU A 15 -15.49 -10.83 7.82
N TYR A 16 -15.42 -10.15 6.68
CA TYR A 16 -14.19 -10.09 5.91
C TYR A 16 -13.21 -9.27 6.75
N SER A 17 -12.12 -9.88 7.15
CA SER A 17 -11.05 -9.16 7.85
C SER A 17 -10.09 -8.63 6.80
N GLN A 18 -10.05 -7.32 6.67
CA GLN A 18 -8.96 -6.65 5.95
C GLN A 18 -7.66 -6.91 6.69
N THR A 19 -6.63 -7.34 5.98
CA THR A 19 -5.33 -7.66 6.60
C THR A 19 -4.17 -7.16 5.75
N TRP A 20 -3.06 -6.87 6.40
CA TRP A 20 -1.78 -6.64 5.76
C TRP A 20 -1.13 -7.96 5.37
N GLN A 21 -0.60 -8.04 4.16
CA GLN A 21 0.10 -9.21 3.64
C GLN A 21 1.37 -8.79 2.90
N SER A 22 2.41 -9.61 2.96
CA SER A 22 3.61 -9.40 2.15
C SER A 22 3.30 -9.63 0.67
N THR A 23 3.80 -8.77 -0.20
CA THR A 23 3.75 -8.98 -1.65
C THR A 23 4.85 -9.94 -2.11
N SER A 24 4.85 -10.29 -3.40
CA SER A 24 5.85 -11.18 -3.98
C SER A 24 7.19 -10.48 -4.32
N ILE A 25 7.37 -9.21 -3.96
CA ILE A 25 8.62 -8.50 -4.22
C ILE A 25 9.80 -9.24 -3.59
N ALA A 26 10.88 -9.40 -4.34
CA ALA A 26 12.04 -10.12 -3.85
C ALA A 26 12.65 -9.41 -2.62
N ASN A 27 12.68 -10.12 -1.50
CA ASN A 27 13.44 -9.68 -0.34
C ASN A 27 14.93 -9.73 -0.70
N ASN A 28 15.64 -8.65 -0.42
CA ASN A 28 17.08 -8.68 -0.58
C ASN A 28 17.76 -9.55 0.50
N ALA A 29 18.98 -10.02 0.20
CA ALA A 29 19.68 -11.03 0.99
C ALA A 29 19.96 -10.65 2.47
N ASN A 30 19.85 -9.37 2.84
CA ASN A 30 20.15 -8.87 4.18
C ASN A 30 18.93 -8.21 4.87
N ASN A 31 17.71 -8.43 4.36
CA ASN A 31 16.46 -7.83 4.86
C ASN A 31 16.54 -6.30 4.99
N GLN A 32 17.23 -5.64 4.08
CA GLN A 32 17.26 -4.19 4.02
C GLN A 32 15.90 -3.67 3.60
N ARG A 33 15.45 -2.60 4.25
CA ARG A 33 14.11 -2.08 4.03
C ARG A 33 13.96 -1.41 2.68
N PHE A 34 12.74 -1.42 2.19
CA PHE A 34 12.26 -0.45 1.22
C PHE A 34 11.96 0.86 1.95
N ASP A 35 12.45 1.97 1.42
CA ASP A 35 12.26 3.29 2.03
C ASP A 35 11.00 3.97 1.56
N ASP A 36 10.54 3.67 0.34
CA ASP A 36 9.30 4.24 -0.18
C ASP A 36 8.53 3.28 -1.06
N VAL A 37 7.23 3.54 -1.17
CA VAL A 37 6.29 2.89 -2.09
C VAL A 37 5.28 3.93 -2.55
N PHE A 38 5.06 3.97 -3.85
CA PHE A 38 4.13 4.87 -4.51
C PHE A 38 3.23 4.10 -5.48
N PHE A 39 1.97 4.45 -5.53
CA PHE A 39 1.01 3.89 -6.49
C PHE A 39 0.27 5.01 -7.22
N LEU A 40 0.31 4.96 -8.54
CA LEU A 40 -0.43 5.90 -9.38
C LEU A 40 -1.93 5.54 -9.45
N ASN A 41 -2.24 4.26 -9.30
CA ASN A 41 -3.60 3.70 -9.22
C ASN A 41 -3.54 2.33 -8.53
N GLU A 42 -4.68 1.62 -8.46
CA GLU A 42 -4.78 0.32 -7.75
C GLU A 42 -3.87 -0.78 -8.29
N THR A 43 -3.39 -0.67 -9.54
CA THR A 43 -2.61 -1.72 -10.21
C THR A 43 -1.17 -1.33 -10.49
N THR A 44 -0.90 -0.05 -10.74
CA THR A 44 0.43 0.43 -11.17
C THR A 44 1.12 1.16 -10.04
N GLY A 45 2.28 0.67 -9.63
CA GLY A 45 3.06 1.26 -8.54
C GLY A 45 4.54 0.92 -8.61
N TRP A 46 5.31 1.59 -7.76
CA TRP A 46 6.76 1.45 -7.66
C TRP A 46 7.20 1.38 -6.21
N ALA A 47 8.34 0.75 -5.99
CA ALA A 47 8.96 0.63 -4.67
C ALA A 47 10.46 0.92 -4.78
N ALA A 48 10.96 1.76 -3.87
CA ALA A 48 12.37 2.12 -3.80
C ALA A 48 13.03 1.45 -2.58
N ASN A 49 14.06 0.61 -2.84
CA ASN A 49 14.91 0.06 -1.80
C ASN A 49 16.10 1.00 -1.57
N GLY A 50 16.28 1.44 -0.33
CA GLY A 50 17.29 2.43 0.00
C GLY A 50 18.71 1.90 -0.10
N TYR A 51 19.03 0.89 0.68
CA TYR A 51 20.39 0.39 0.84
C TYR A 51 20.97 -0.25 -0.43
N TYR A 52 20.15 -0.99 -1.18
CA TYR A 52 20.57 -1.61 -2.45
C TYR A 52 20.32 -0.74 -3.65
N ALA A 53 19.84 0.48 -3.45
CA ALA A 53 19.56 1.44 -4.50
C ALA A 53 18.86 0.80 -5.71
N ALA A 54 17.72 0.16 -5.44
CA ALA A 54 16.93 -0.52 -6.47
C ALA A 54 15.50 0.03 -6.53
N VAL A 55 14.96 0.13 -7.75
CA VAL A 55 13.56 0.48 -8.02
C VAL A 55 12.86 -0.68 -8.67
N TYR A 56 11.70 -1.03 -8.16
CA TYR A 56 10.83 -2.09 -8.68
C TYR A 56 9.48 -1.50 -9.11
N LYS A 57 8.90 -2.05 -10.18
CA LYS A 57 7.59 -1.68 -10.71
C LYS A 57 6.64 -2.86 -10.67
N THR A 58 5.39 -2.59 -10.32
CA THR A 58 4.26 -3.50 -10.51
C THR A 58 3.24 -2.88 -11.48
N THR A 59 2.50 -3.71 -12.22
CA THR A 59 1.36 -3.32 -13.07
C THR A 59 0.13 -4.16 -12.76
N ASP A 60 0.18 -4.97 -11.71
CA ASP A 60 -0.86 -5.92 -11.31
C ASP A 60 -1.21 -5.81 -9.80
N GLY A 61 -0.96 -4.62 -9.22
CA GLY A 61 -1.28 -4.35 -7.83
C GLY A 61 -0.41 -5.11 -6.83
N GLY A 62 0.85 -5.33 -7.16
CA GLY A 62 1.83 -5.98 -6.28
C GLY A 62 1.81 -7.50 -6.31
N VAL A 63 1.07 -8.12 -7.25
CA VAL A 63 1.11 -9.58 -7.45
C VAL A 63 2.47 -9.99 -8.01
N SER A 64 3.01 -9.21 -8.94
CA SER A 64 4.39 -9.37 -9.43
C SER A 64 5.13 -8.03 -9.47
N TRP A 65 6.46 -8.09 -9.37
CA TRP A 65 7.34 -6.93 -9.39
C TRP A 65 8.52 -7.17 -10.33
N THR A 66 8.87 -6.14 -11.10
CA THR A 66 10.01 -6.17 -12.03
C THR A 66 10.99 -5.08 -11.62
N GLU A 67 12.25 -5.43 -11.43
CA GLU A 67 13.32 -4.44 -11.20
C GLU A 67 13.51 -3.60 -12.46
N GLN A 68 13.52 -2.27 -12.28
CA GLN A 68 13.70 -1.29 -13.34
C GLN A 68 15.04 -0.56 -13.26
N LEU A 69 15.58 -0.46 -12.07
CA LEU A 69 16.82 0.27 -11.80
C LEU A 69 17.55 -0.40 -10.64
N ASN A 70 18.86 -0.48 -10.74
CA ASN A 70 19.73 -0.86 -9.63
C ASN A 70 20.97 0.05 -9.58
N GLU A 71 21.72 -0.05 -8.51
CA GLU A 71 22.90 0.77 -8.26
C GLU A 71 23.94 0.73 -9.41
N SER A 72 24.11 -0.42 -10.06
CA SER A 72 25.08 -0.57 -11.14
C SER A 72 24.70 0.20 -12.39
N ASP A 73 23.44 0.47 -12.62
CA ASP A 73 22.93 1.22 -13.79
C ASP A 73 23.29 2.71 -13.68
N LEU A 74 23.44 3.23 -12.46
CA LEU A 74 23.79 4.63 -12.18
C LEU A 74 25.29 4.83 -11.88
N GLY A 75 26.04 3.76 -11.68
CA GLY A 75 27.49 3.82 -11.54
C GLY A 75 28.02 4.31 -10.18
N GLY A 76 27.21 4.29 -9.13
CA GLY A 76 27.65 4.75 -7.81
C GLY A 76 26.83 4.17 -6.63
N GLY A 77 27.36 4.35 -5.41
CA GLY A 77 26.72 3.92 -4.16
C GLY A 77 25.67 4.91 -3.68
N TYR A 78 24.45 4.76 -4.13
CA TYR A 78 23.32 5.62 -3.75
C TYR A 78 22.50 4.99 -2.65
N TYR A 79 21.76 5.83 -1.91
CA TYR A 79 20.70 5.41 -1.01
C TYR A 79 19.39 6.05 -1.47
N PHE A 80 18.51 5.27 -2.11
CA PHE A 80 17.21 5.75 -2.60
C PHE A 80 16.28 5.98 -1.42
N ARG A 81 15.70 7.18 -1.34
CA ARG A 81 14.92 7.58 -0.17
C ARG A 81 13.44 7.73 -0.45
N ASN A 82 13.08 8.22 -1.62
CA ASN A 82 11.71 8.43 -2.03
C ASN A 82 11.56 8.30 -3.55
N ILE A 83 10.35 8.00 -3.98
CA ILE A 83 9.95 7.87 -5.37
C ILE A 83 8.56 8.47 -5.55
N GLU A 84 8.36 9.31 -6.59
CA GLU A 84 7.10 10.03 -6.79
C GLU A 84 6.81 10.22 -8.27
N PHE A 85 5.66 9.71 -8.74
CA PHE A 85 5.23 9.81 -10.14
C PHE A 85 4.25 10.95 -10.35
N LEU A 86 4.54 11.83 -11.26
CA LEU A 86 3.60 12.84 -11.75
C LEU A 86 2.53 12.22 -12.67
N ASN A 87 2.92 11.20 -13.45
CA ASN A 87 2.05 10.41 -14.33
C ASN A 87 2.76 9.11 -14.74
N ASP A 88 2.17 8.30 -15.62
CA ASP A 88 2.71 7.00 -16.06
C ASP A 88 4.15 7.06 -16.62
N ASN A 89 4.64 8.22 -17.04
CA ASN A 89 5.94 8.37 -17.70
C ASN A 89 6.94 9.21 -16.91
N ILE A 90 6.49 10.22 -16.17
CA ILE A 90 7.37 11.18 -15.49
C ILE A 90 7.41 10.88 -14.02
N ASP A 91 8.60 10.61 -13.52
CA ASP A 91 8.87 10.29 -12.13
C ASP A 91 10.19 10.90 -11.66
N PHE A 92 10.30 11.00 -10.33
CA PHE A 92 11.44 11.54 -9.62
C PHE A 92 11.88 10.60 -8.51
N LEU A 93 13.20 10.44 -8.39
CA LEU A 93 13.84 9.59 -7.39
C LEU A 93 14.83 10.41 -6.58
N GLY A 94 14.58 10.57 -5.30
CA GLY A 94 15.43 11.28 -4.38
C GLY A 94 16.36 10.35 -3.62
N THR A 95 17.57 10.83 -3.32
CA THR A 95 18.60 10.09 -2.59
C THR A 95 19.00 10.79 -1.29
N LEU A 96 19.65 10.04 -0.39
CA LEU A 96 20.33 10.59 0.79
C LEU A 96 21.76 11.06 0.51
N ASN A 97 22.22 10.99 -0.74
CA ASN A 97 23.58 11.30 -1.14
C ASN A 97 23.69 12.63 -1.91
N GLY A 98 22.55 13.32 -2.13
CA GLY A 98 22.50 14.62 -2.82
C GLY A 98 22.20 14.51 -4.32
N GLU A 99 22.17 13.31 -4.87
CA GLU A 99 21.75 13.09 -6.24
C GLU A 99 20.21 13.00 -6.33
N PHE A 100 19.70 13.47 -7.45
CA PHE A 100 18.28 13.51 -7.76
C PHE A 100 18.08 13.09 -9.22
N PHE A 101 17.16 12.19 -9.46
CA PHE A 101 16.97 11.62 -10.78
C PHE A 101 15.55 11.84 -11.29
N LYS A 102 15.41 11.92 -12.62
CA LYS A 102 14.14 12.01 -13.36
C LYS A 102 14.10 10.92 -14.41
N THR A 103 12.94 10.32 -14.59
CA THR A 103 12.58 9.52 -15.77
C THR A 103 11.49 10.21 -16.57
N THR A 104 11.43 9.94 -17.87
CA THR A 104 10.36 10.39 -18.80
C THR A 104 9.74 9.26 -19.59
N ASP A 105 10.05 8.00 -19.21
CA ASP A 105 9.59 6.79 -19.88
C ASP A 105 9.09 5.70 -18.89
N GLY A 106 8.58 6.13 -17.75
CA GLY A 106 7.99 5.25 -16.75
C GLY A 106 9.01 4.38 -16.01
N GLY A 107 10.23 4.91 -15.81
CA GLY A 107 11.30 4.28 -15.06
C GLY A 107 12.21 3.35 -15.85
N GLN A 108 12.11 3.34 -17.21
CA GLN A 108 13.00 2.53 -18.03
C GLN A 108 14.41 3.16 -18.15
N ASN A 109 14.49 4.48 -18.20
CA ASN A 109 15.75 5.22 -18.20
C ASN A 109 15.67 6.37 -17.21
N TRP A 110 16.78 6.61 -16.48
CA TRP A 110 16.90 7.64 -15.49
C TRP A 110 18.02 8.60 -15.84
N THR A 111 17.80 9.88 -15.62
CA THR A 111 18.78 10.94 -15.84
C THR A 111 18.92 11.79 -14.57
N GLU A 112 20.16 12.15 -14.24
CA GLU A 112 20.42 13.03 -13.10
C GLU A 112 19.90 14.44 -13.36
N VAL A 113 19.25 15.02 -12.36
CA VAL A 113 18.75 16.40 -12.35
C VAL A 113 19.73 17.29 -11.58
N SER A 114 20.30 18.27 -12.26
CA SER A 114 21.20 19.25 -11.62
C SER A 114 20.40 20.32 -10.90
N LEU A 115 20.61 20.45 -9.59
CA LEU A 115 20.03 21.48 -8.73
C LEU A 115 21.08 22.51 -8.34
N SER A 116 20.69 23.81 -8.17
CA SER A 116 21.60 24.83 -7.73
C SER A 116 20.93 25.83 -6.76
N PRO A 117 21.37 25.90 -5.47
CA PRO A 117 22.34 24.99 -4.85
C PRO A 117 21.88 23.56 -4.82
N ASN A 118 22.80 22.58 -4.79
CA ASN A 118 22.44 21.19 -4.69
C ASN A 118 22.14 20.83 -3.22
N PRO A 119 20.90 20.39 -2.88
CA PRO A 119 20.59 19.86 -1.55
C PRO A 119 21.41 18.60 -1.27
N GLN A 120 21.84 18.41 -0.02
CA GLN A 120 22.64 17.22 0.35
C GLN A 120 21.84 15.92 0.41
N ALA A 121 20.53 16.00 0.37
CA ALA A 121 19.61 14.87 0.27
C ALA A 121 18.24 15.37 -0.21
N ILE A 122 17.48 14.50 -0.86
CA ILE A 122 16.05 14.68 -1.13
C ILE A 122 15.31 13.59 -0.36
N CYS A 123 14.60 13.99 0.70
CA CYS A 123 14.00 13.07 1.67
C CYS A 123 12.50 12.84 1.48
N GLY A 124 11.78 13.81 0.92
CA GLY A 124 10.36 13.74 0.60
C GLY A 124 10.10 14.32 -0.77
N LEU A 125 9.14 13.78 -1.49
CA LEU A 125 8.64 14.25 -2.78
C LEU A 125 7.12 14.27 -2.75
N ASP A 126 6.53 15.17 -3.51
CA ASP A 126 5.08 15.24 -3.72
C ASP A 126 4.77 15.88 -5.06
N ALA A 127 3.98 15.21 -5.89
CA ALA A 127 3.53 15.65 -7.19
C ALA A 127 2.07 16.11 -7.11
N ILE A 128 1.79 17.35 -7.53
CA ILE A 128 0.44 17.91 -7.47
C ILE A 128 0.02 18.49 -8.82
N GLY A 129 -1.23 18.25 -9.21
CA GLY A 129 -1.75 18.67 -10.51
C GLY A 129 -1.12 17.88 -11.66
N THR A 130 -0.71 18.55 -12.73
CA THR A 130 -0.21 17.89 -13.95
C THR A 130 1.27 18.20 -14.24
N THR A 131 1.85 19.22 -13.58
CA THR A 131 3.21 19.70 -13.90
C THR A 131 4.02 20.12 -12.69
N THR A 132 3.41 20.17 -11.49
CA THR A 132 4.06 20.71 -10.30
C THR A 132 4.60 19.60 -9.42
N ILE A 133 5.85 19.69 -9.03
CA ILE A 133 6.52 18.77 -8.12
C ILE A 133 7.22 19.58 -7.04
N TYR A 134 7.09 19.13 -5.81
CA TYR A 134 7.83 19.59 -4.68
C TYR A 134 8.73 18.48 -4.15
N GLY A 135 9.89 18.87 -3.61
CA GLY A 135 10.72 17.98 -2.84
C GLY A 135 11.30 18.69 -1.64
N CYS A 136 11.72 17.95 -0.64
CA CYS A 136 12.39 18.50 0.53
C CYS A 136 13.60 17.67 0.94
N GLY A 137 14.54 18.29 1.61
CA GLY A 137 15.75 17.71 2.18
C GLY A 137 16.55 18.76 2.95
N ALA A 138 17.50 18.40 3.77
CA ALA A 138 17.92 17.06 4.15
C ALA A 138 17.37 16.73 5.55
N TYR A 139 17.59 15.46 6.00
CA TYR A 139 17.35 15.10 7.41
C TYR A 139 18.44 15.69 8.36
N PHE A 140 19.36 16.48 7.81
CA PHE A 140 20.39 17.28 8.48
C PHE A 140 20.48 18.65 7.80
N THR A 141 21.21 19.60 8.40
CA THR A 141 21.35 20.96 7.86
C THR A 141 22.23 21.04 6.61
N PRO A 142 21.91 21.92 5.67
CA PRO A 142 20.78 22.87 5.63
C PRO A 142 19.52 22.24 5.04
N ALA A 143 18.35 22.66 5.54
CA ALA A 143 17.06 22.27 5.00
C ALA A 143 16.70 23.08 3.75
N HIS A 144 16.14 22.39 2.73
CA HIS A 144 15.69 22.99 1.49
C HIS A 144 14.31 22.47 1.08
N ILE A 145 13.59 23.29 0.32
CA ILE A 145 12.49 22.87 -0.55
C ILE A 145 12.97 23.03 -1.98
N ILE A 146 12.70 22.06 -2.83
CA ILE A 146 12.84 22.18 -4.28
C ILE A 146 11.45 22.21 -4.91
N LYS A 147 11.29 22.98 -5.99
CA LYS A 147 10.03 23.13 -6.70
C LYS A 147 10.24 23.19 -8.20
N SER A 148 9.45 22.45 -8.95
CA SER A 148 9.26 22.60 -10.39
C SER A 148 7.78 22.83 -10.68
N THR A 149 7.46 23.58 -11.73
CA THR A 149 6.10 23.82 -12.25
C THR A 149 5.97 23.46 -13.73
N ASP A 150 6.98 22.82 -14.27
CA ASP A 150 7.11 22.45 -15.69
C ASP A 150 7.51 20.98 -15.87
N SER A 151 6.96 20.10 -15.02
CA SER A 151 7.23 18.65 -15.04
C SER A 151 8.71 18.30 -14.81
N GLY A 152 9.42 19.10 -14.03
CA GLY A 152 10.82 18.87 -13.67
C GLY A 152 11.82 19.27 -14.76
N ASP A 153 11.47 20.15 -15.71
CA ASP A 153 12.41 20.69 -16.70
C ASP A 153 13.26 21.80 -16.09
N THR A 154 12.67 22.62 -15.20
CA THR A 154 13.40 23.61 -14.41
C THR A 154 13.05 23.52 -12.92
N TRP A 155 14.00 23.89 -12.08
CA TRP A 155 13.86 23.79 -10.63
C TRP A 155 14.27 25.07 -9.92
N THR A 156 13.53 25.41 -8.88
CA THR A 156 13.86 26.41 -7.89
C THR A 156 14.23 25.72 -6.58
N VAL A 157 15.37 26.10 -6.00
CA VAL A 157 15.80 25.62 -4.67
C VAL A 157 15.59 26.73 -3.66
N ILE A 158 14.81 26.46 -2.63
CA ILE A 158 14.37 27.40 -1.60
C ILE A 158 15.11 27.07 -0.30
N ASP A 159 15.86 28.03 0.25
CA ASP A 159 16.48 27.87 1.56
C ASP A 159 15.44 27.94 2.67
N MET A 160 15.37 26.90 3.48
CA MET A 160 14.44 26.75 4.59
C MET A 160 15.09 26.99 5.96
N SER A 161 16.32 27.45 6.03
CA SER A 161 17.08 27.62 7.28
C SER A 161 16.43 28.57 8.28
N ALA A 162 15.57 29.49 7.82
CA ALA A 162 14.77 30.36 8.69
C ALA A 162 13.66 29.64 9.45
N TYR A 163 13.24 28.45 9.00
CA TYR A 163 12.10 27.69 9.52
C TYR A 163 12.49 26.34 10.12
N ALA A 164 13.47 25.67 9.52
CA ALA A 164 13.83 24.31 9.88
C ALA A 164 15.34 24.06 9.77
N THR A 165 15.86 23.14 10.57
CA THR A 165 17.23 22.62 10.44
C THR A 165 17.27 21.33 9.60
N ALA A 166 16.13 20.65 9.47
CA ALA A 166 15.96 19.46 8.64
C ALA A 166 14.51 19.33 8.18
N LEU A 167 14.31 18.90 6.93
CA LEU A 167 13.00 18.57 6.37
C LEU A 167 13.05 17.16 5.79
N VAL A 168 12.00 16.36 6.04
CA VAL A 168 11.97 14.93 5.69
C VAL A 168 10.69 14.50 4.97
N GLU A 169 9.64 15.34 5.01
CA GLU A 169 8.38 15.09 4.29
C GLU A 169 7.83 16.42 3.75
N VAL A 170 7.22 16.39 2.58
CA VAL A 170 6.45 17.49 1.99
C VAL A 170 5.20 16.92 1.35
N LEU A 171 4.04 17.56 1.58
CA LEU A 171 2.75 17.16 1.02
C LEU A 171 1.95 18.40 0.64
N PHE A 172 1.34 18.41 -0.53
CA PHE A 172 0.47 19.47 -1.00
C PHE A 172 -0.95 18.98 -1.21
N GLN A 173 -1.91 19.63 -0.60
CA GLN A 173 -3.33 19.36 -0.80
C GLN A 173 -3.86 20.02 -2.07
N THR A 174 -3.28 21.16 -2.42
CA THR A 174 -3.48 21.90 -3.67
C THR A 174 -2.18 22.55 -4.09
N GLU A 175 -2.07 23.08 -5.29
CA GLU A 175 -0.86 23.82 -5.74
C GLU A 175 -0.47 24.99 -4.81
N MET A 176 -1.41 25.49 -3.99
CA MET A 176 -1.20 26.63 -3.08
C MET A 176 -1.06 26.22 -1.62
N LEU A 177 -1.78 25.16 -1.19
CA LEU A 177 -1.86 24.72 0.20
C LEU A 177 -0.99 23.46 0.38
N GLY A 178 0.07 23.58 1.18
CA GLY A 178 0.97 22.48 1.45
C GLY A 178 1.53 22.50 2.87
N TYR A 179 2.19 21.40 3.21
CA TYR A 179 2.81 21.16 4.51
C TYR A 179 4.19 20.54 4.31
N ALA A 180 5.11 20.89 5.19
CA ALA A 180 6.42 20.25 5.28
C ALA A 180 6.72 19.89 6.72
N SER A 181 7.40 18.79 6.95
CA SER A 181 7.74 18.36 8.30
C SER A 181 9.20 17.94 8.45
N GLY A 182 9.68 18.01 9.67
CA GLY A 182 11.03 17.70 10.04
C GLY A 182 11.32 18.15 11.45
N ARG A 183 12.38 18.94 11.63
CA ARG A 183 12.71 19.55 12.92
C ARG A 183 13.35 20.94 12.77
N ASN A 184 13.31 21.68 13.85
CA ASN A 184 14.16 22.87 14.06
C ASN A 184 14.95 22.75 15.38
N ASN A 185 15.50 23.85 15.85
CA ASN A 185 16.31 23.85 17.08
C ASN A 185 15.50 23.57 18.36
N THR A 186 14.18 23.74 18.32
CA THR A 186 13.30 23.58 19.49
C THR A 186 12.62 22.22 19.53
N GLY A 187 12.49 21.52 18.38
CA GLY A 187 11.85 20.21 18.33
C GLY A 187 11.47 19.78 16.93
N GLY A 188 10.71 18.69 16.85
CA GLY A 188 10.02 18.26 15.64
C GLY A 188 8.97 19.30 15.23
N CYS A 189 8.92 19.69 13.97
CA CYS A 189 8.05 20.77 13.51
C CYS A 189 7.24 20.40 12.27
N ILE A 190 6.08 21.07 12.12
CA ILE A 190 5.27 21.07 10.90
C ILE A 190 5.11 22.52 10.44
N LEU A 191 5.45 22.75 9.18
CA LEU A 191 5.32 24.01 8.50
C LEU A 191 4.13 23.95 7.54
N LYS A 192 3.45 25.09 7.35
CA LYS A 192 2.34 25.25 6.40
C LYS A 192 2.61 26.40 5.44
N THR A 193 2.30 26.21 4.19
CA THR A 193 2.21 27.25 3.16
C THR A 193 0.79 27.38 2.64
N THR A 194 0.38 28.58 2.23
CA THR A 194 -0.89 28.86 1.56
C THR A 194 -0.68 29.65 0.24
N ASP A 195 0.56 29.75 -0.19
CA ASP A 195 0.98 30.52 -1.38
C ASP A 195 1.89 29.71 -2.31
N GLY A 196 1.78 28.37 -2.26
CA GLY A 196 2.55 27.48 -3.12
C GLY A 196 4.03 27.42 -2.76
N GLY A 197 4.36 27.54 -1.47
CA GLY A 197 5.71 27.42 -0.96
C GLY A 197 6.57 28.70 -1.03
N GLN A 198 5.96 29.88 -1.33
CA GLN A 198 6.66 31.16 -1.32
C GLN A 198 6.96 31.62 0.12
N SER A 199 6.04 31.35 1.05
CA SER A 199 6.24 31.57 2.47
C SER A 199 5.72 30.41 3.30
N TRP A 200 6.30 30.24 4.50
CA TRP A 200 5.98 29.14 5.41
C TRP A 200 5.73 29.67 6.82
N THR A 201 4.85 28.98 7.54
CA THR A 201 4.54 29.28 8.94
C THR A 201 4.59 27.98 9.74
N GLU A 202 5.27 27.99 10.88
CA GLU A 202 5.23 26.87 11.83
C GLU A 202 3.83 26.79 12.45
N ILE A 203 3.18 25.63 12.32
CA ILE A 203 1.84 25.35 12.85
C ILE A 203 1.84 24.30 13.96
N TYR A 204 2.95 23.60 14.12
CA TYR A 204 3.15 22.61 15.19
C TYR A 204 4.64 22.53 15.55
N ASN A 205 4.91 22.37 16.85
CA ASN A 205 6.25 22.09 17.35
C ASN A 205 6.14 21.20 18.60
N THR A 206 6.98 20.16 18.69
CA THR A 206 7.01 19.28 19.87
C THR A 206 7.61 19.96 21.10
N ASN A 207 8.40 21.01 20.93
CA ASN A 207 9.19 21.69 21.96
C ASN A 207 10.15 20.76 22.72
N ILE A 208 10.58 19.67 22.06
CA ILE A 208 11.57 18.73 22.58
C ILE A 208 12.72 18.65 21.57
N PRO A 209 13.89 19.26 21.86
CA PRO A 209 15.02 19.26 20.97
C PRO A 209 15.46 17.84 20.58
N GLY A 210 15.66 17.62 19.30
CA GLY A 210 16.06 16.31 18.76
C GLY A 210 14.92 15.48 18.20
N GLU A 211 13.67 15.75 18.56
CA GLU A 211 12.51 15.10 17.95
C GLU A 211 12.35 15.48 16.49
N TYR A 212 11.76 14.56 15.70
CA TYR A 212 11.39 14.77 14.30
C TYR A 212 9.93 14.47 14.07
N VAL A 213 9.26 15.26 13.25
CA VAL A 213 8.04 14.81 12.56
C VAL A 213 8.47 14.18 11.25
N TRP A 214 8.52 12.82 11.19
CA TRP A 214 9.08 12.07 10.06
C TRP A 214 8.14 11.93 8.88
N LYS A 215 6.86 11.73 9.15
CA LYS A 215 5.84 11.51 8.11
C LYS A 215 4.59 12.30 8.42
N LEU A 216 3.96 12.74 7.34
CA LEU A 216 2.65 13.36 7.36
C LEU A 216 1.69 12.54 6.51
N GLN A 217 0.42 12.62 6.85
CA GLN A 217 -0.67 12.24 5.97
C GLN A 217 -1.77 13.27 6.09
N ILE A 218 -2.30 13.70 4.96
CA ILE A 218 -3.56 14.46 4.89
C ILE A 218 -4.63 13.45 4.49
N LEU A 219 -5.68 13.33 5.30
CA LEU A 219 -6.79 12.46 4.95
C LEU A 219 -7.60 13.13 3.84
N ASP A 220 -7.79 12.41 2.73
CA ASP A 220 -8.43 12.93 1.52
C ASP A 220 -9.77 13.61 1.80
N ASP A 221 -10.04 14.70 1.08
CA ASP A 221 -11.25 15.51 1.18
C ASP A 221 -11.62 15.99 2.60
N SER A 222 -10.64 16.02 3.51
CA SER A 222 -10.85 16.42 4.89
C SER A 222 -9.86 17.49 5.36
N ASN A 223 -10.14 18.02 6.56
CA ASN A 223 -9.25 18.94 7.27
C ASN A 223 -8.32 18.19 8.27
N ILE A 224 -8.21 16.86 8.14
CA ILE A 224 -7.49 16.02 9.10
C ILE A 224 -6.06 15.79 8.61
N ILE A 225 -5.12 16.09 9.50
CA ILE A 225 -3.70 15.86 9.28
C ILE A 225 -3.19 14.96 10.38
N PHE A 226 -2.46 13.93 10.00
CA PHE A 226 -1.72 13.05 10.90
C PHE A 226 -0.22 13.27 10.73
N GLY A 227 0.53 13.20 11.83
CA GLY A 227 1.98 13.27 11.82
C GLY A 227 2.59 12.20 12.72
N ALA A 228 3.62 11.54 12.22
CA ALA A 228 4.43 10.58 12.95
C ALA A 228 5.65 11.27 13.55
N VAL A 229 5.77 11.30 14.87
CA VAL A 229 6.89 11.90 15.58
C VAL A 229 7.81 10.82 16.13
N SER A 230 9.05 10.77 15.64
CA SER A 230 10.13 10.06 16.31
C SER A 230 10.66 10.88 17.48
N SER A 231 10.74 10.26 18.63
CA SER A 231 11.17 10.91 19.86
C SER A 231 12.66 10.67 20.16
N VAL A 232 13.14 11.30 21.20
CA VAL A 232 14.49 11.08 21.72
C VAL A 232 14.49 9.96 22.77
N ALA A 233 15.63 9.33 22.97
CA ALA A 233 15.79 8.18 23.87
C ALA A 233 15.01 8.32 25.19
N SER A 234 14.30 7.27 25.57
CA SER A 234 13.42 7.11 26.73
C SER A 234 12.00 7.71 26.64
N ASN A 235 11.68 8.50 25.62
CA ASN A 235 10.33 8.97 25.40
C ASN A 235 9.64 8.12 24.32
N PRO A 236 8.32 7.86 24.43
CA PRO A 236 7.59 7.27 23.31
C PRO A 236 7.55 8.24 22.14
N GLY A 237 7.53 7.71 20.92
CA GLY A 237 7.13 8.49 19.74
C GLY A 237 5.69 8.97 19.90
N LYS A 238 5.22 9.80 18.98
CA LYS A 238 3.87 10.35 19.03
C LYS A 238 3.14 10.20 17.72
N LEU A 239 1.84 9.97 17.79
CA LEU A 239 0.91 10.40 16.76
C LEU A 239 0.46 11.82 17.10
N VAL A 240 0.66 12.75 16.18
CA VAL A 240 0.05 14.09 16.28
C VAL A 240 -1.06 14.21 15.25
N LYS A 241 -2.20 14.78 15.65
CA LYS A 241 -3.41 14.83 14.83
C LYS A 241 -4.05 16.20 14.91
N SER A 242 -4.34 16.80 13.77
CA SER A 242 -5.19 17.98 13.66
C SER A 242 -6.51 17.61 12.97
N LEU A 243 -7.61 18.21 13.40
CA LEU A 243 -8.94 18.05 12.81
C LEU A 243 -9.41 19.33 12.07
N ASP A 244 -8.55 20.33 11.99
CA ASP A 244 -8.89 21.68 11.54
C ASP A 244 -7.79 22.35 10.72
N ASN A 245 -7.18 21.60 9.81
CA ASN A 245 -6.10 22.07 8.93
C ASN A 245 -4.87 22.64 9.67
N GLY A 246 -4.51 22.05 10.82
CA GLY A 246 -3.33 22.42 11.58
C GLY A 246 -3.52 23.60 12.53
N ASN A 247 -4.77 24.07 12.79
CA ASN A 247 -5.00 25.15 13.74
C ASN A 247 -4.90 24.66 15.20
N ASN A 248 -5.33 23.42 15.46
CA ASN A 248 -5.21 22.78 16.77
C ASN A 248 -4.68 21.35 16.60
N TRP A 249 -3.91 20.89 17.60
CA TRP A 249 -3.27 19.59 17.59
C TRP A 249 -3.55 18.76 18.82
N LEU A 250 -3.83 17.48 18.62
CA LEU A 250 -3.89 16.42 19.63
C LEU A 250 -2.62 15.60 19.52
N SER A 251 -2.16 15.03 20.63
CA SER A 251 -0.96 14.18 20.66
C SER A 251 -1.24 12.93 21.47
N TYR A 252 -0.89 11.77 20.94
CA TYR A 252 -1.04 10.46 21.55
C TYR A 252 0.30 9.73 21.54
N ASP A 253 0.55 8.87 22.54
CA ASP A 253 1.75 8.05 22.56
C ASP A 253 1.71 7.02 21.42
N ALA A 254 2.80 6.91 20.68
CA ALA A 254 2.97 5.92 19.62
C ALA A 254 3.54 4.61 20.21
N PRO A 255 3.43 3.48 19.45
CA PRO A 255 3.88 2.17 19.92
C PRO A 255 5.37 2.03 20.18
N GLU A 256 6.19 2.84 19.52
CA GLU A 256 7.64 2.85 19.72
C GLU A 256 8.23 4.26 19.67
N THR A 257 9.52 4.40 19.97
CA THR A 257 10.23 5.69 19.95
C THR A 257 10.51 6.19 18.53
N ASP A 258 10.99 5.31 17.64
CA ASP A 258 11.46 5.65 16.29
C ASP A 258 10.39 5.44 15.23
N ILE A 259 9.23 6.08 15.37
CA ILE A 259 8.13 6.01 14.42
C ILE A 259 8.50 6.69 13.11
N GLN A 260 8.35 5.98 11.99
CA GLN A 260 8.62 6.51 10.65
C GLN A 260 7.47 6.33 9.66
N ALA A 261 6.44 5.57 9.99
CA ALA A 261 5.30 5.33 9.12
C ALA A 261 3.99 5.67 9.82
N VAL A 262 3.09 6.33 9.11
CA VAL A 262 1.72 6.61 9.52
C VAL A 262 0.80 6.50 8.30
N GLY A 263 -0.36 5.88 8.45
CA GLY A 263 -1.38 5.79 7.42
C GLY A 263 -2.74 5.49 8.02
N PHE A 264 -3.74 6.32 7.71
CA PHE A 264 -5.12 6.22 8.17
C PHE A 264 -6.06 6.10 6.97
N ILE A 265 -6.98 5.16 7.01
CA ILE A 265 -8.05 5.02 5.99
C ILE A 265 -9.26 5.91 6.32
N ASN A 266 -9.40 6.32 7.57
CA ASN A 266 -10.40 7.27 8.04
C ASN A 266 -9.93 7.95 9.35
N ALA A 267 -10.74 8.80 9.95
CA ALA A 267 -10.36 9.54 11.15
C ALA A 267 -10.03 8.67 12.37
N ASN A 268 -10.45 7.40 12.40
CA ASN A 268 -10.33 6.51 13.55
C ASN A 268 -9.43 5.31 13.29
N THR A 269 -9.48 4.73 12.08
CA THR A 269 -8.77 3.49 11.74
C THR A 269 -7.51 3.79 10.96
N GLY A 270 -6.37 3.32 11.46
CA GLY A 270 -5.08 3.54 10.84
C GLY A 270 -3.97 2.71 11.47
N TRP A 271 -2.76 2.90 10.97
CA TRP A 271 -1.58 2.14 11.37
C TRP A 271 -0.37 3.07 11.55
N MET A 272 0.50 2.66 12.46
CA MET A 272 1.84 3.22 12.63
C MET A 272 2.87 2.10 12.79
N GLY A 273 4.12 2.42 12.51
CA GLY A 273 5.27 1.58 12.77
C GLY A 273 6.57 2.33 12.52
N GLY A 274 7.69 1.70 12.76
CA GLY A 274 8.98 2.34 12.62
C GLY A 274 10.15 1.37 12.55
N HIS A 275 11.31 1.81 13.00
CA HIS A 275 12.56 1.05 12.85
C HIS A 275 12.55 -0.32 13.54
N ASN A 276 11.87 -0.44 14.69
CA ASN A 276 11.97 -1.62 15.54
C ASN A 276 10.73 -2.48 15.48
N THR A 277 9.60 -1.94 14.99
CA THR A 277 8.31 -2.63 14.99
C THR A 277 7.73 -2.80 13.60
N GLY A 278 6.71 -3.69 13.50
CA GLY A 278 5.79 -3.79 12.39
C GLY A 278 4.58 -2.87 12.57
N PHE A 279 3.45 -3.32 12.03
CA PHE A 279 2.22 -2.57 12.11
C PHE A 279 1.57 -2.65 13.49
N HIS A 280 1.27 -1.49 14.03
CA HIS A 280 0.32 -1.32 15.13
C HIS A 280 -0.92 -0.63 14.59
N GLN A 281 -2.09 -1.20 14.85
CA GLN A 281 -3.39 -0.69 14.42
C GLN A 281 -4.07 0.08 15.53
N THR A 282 -4.75 1.13 15.15
CA THR A 282 -5.72 1.86 15.99
C THR A 282 -7.10 1.85 15.32
N ASP A 283 -8.17 1.84 16.12
CA ASP A 283 -9.55 1.99 15.70
C ASP A 283 -10.26 3.14 16.44
N ASP A 284 -9.49 3.90 17.22
CA ASP A 284 -9.95 5.03 18.04
C ASP A 284 -9.20 6.34 17.76
N GLY A 285 -8.58 6.42 16.56
CA GLY A 285 -7.89 7.61 16.09
C GLY A 285 -6.55 7.87 16.76
N GLY A 286 -5.90 6.81 17.26
CA GLY A 286 -4.57 6.84 17.83
C GLY A 286 -4.54 6.90 19.36
N ALA A 287 -5.70 6.81 20.03
CA ALA A 287 -5.73 6.81 21.50
C ALA A 287 -5.19 5.49 22.08
N THR A 288 -5.44 4.37 21.38
CA THR A 288 -4.87 3.05 21.72
C THR A 288 -4.34 2.33 20.50
N TRP A 289 -3.35 1.45 20.70
CA TRP A 289 -2.67 0.71 19.64
C TRP A 289 -2.62 -0.78 19.96
N THR A 290 -2.82 -1.60 18.93
CA THR A 290 -2.72 -3.06 18.99
C THR A 290 -1.66 -3.51 18.00
N ASP A 291 -0.65 -4.26 18.47
CA ASP A 291 0.31 -4.92 17.59
C ASP A 291 -0.41 -6.05 16.82
N ILE A 292 -0.38 -5.99 15.51
CA ILE A 292 -1.00 -7.01 14.66
C ILE A 292 -0.02 -8.11 14.24
N ASN A 293 1.24 -8.06 14.73
CA ASN A 293 2.30 -9.04 14.49
C ASN A 293 2.63 -9.26 13.00
N ILE A 294 2.50 -8.23 12.19
CA ILE A 294 2.83 -8.23 10.77
C ILE A 294 3.82 -7.10 10.50
N GLY A 295 4.74 -7.33 9.56
CA GLY A 295 5.69 -6.33 9.12
C GLY A 295 6.87 -6.13 10.07
N SER A 296 7.84 -5.37 9.61
CA SER A 296 8.96 -4.87 10.41
C SER A 296 9.67 -3.74 9.69
N ASN A 297 10.29 -2.85 10.44
CA ASN A 297 11.10 -1.75 9.94
C ASN A 297 10.33 -0.88 8.92
N LEU A 298 9.12 -0.45 9.30
CA LEU A 298 8.22 0.31 8.43
C LEU A 298 8.72 1.74 8.24
N ASN A 299 8.65 2.23 7.00
CA ASN A 299 9.06 3.59 6.64
C ASN A 299 7.97 4.42 5.94
N ARG A 300 7.07 3.78 5.21
CA ARG A 300 5.95 4.43 4.51
C ARG A 300 4.71 3.57 4.63
N ILE A 301 3.55 4.20 4.81
CA ILE A 301 2.24 3.62 4.55
C ILE A 301 1.57 4.53 3.51
N PHE A 302 1.20 3.96 2.37
CA PHE A 302 0.59 4.65 1.24
C PHE A 302 -0.86 4.18 1.08
N ILE A 303 -1.80 5.06 1.38
CA ILE A 303 -3.24 4.78 1.30
C ILE A 303 -3.74 5.13 -0.10
N ILE A 304 -4.38 4.18 -0.78
CA ILE A 304 -5.06 4.42 -2.06
C ILE A 304 -6.53 4.73 -1.82
N ASN A 305 -7.18 3.94 -0.97
CA ASN A 305 -8.56 4.12 -0.54
C ASN A 305 -8.81 3.35 0.77
N GLU A 306 -10.03 3.35 1.28
CA GLU A 306 -10.38 2.66 2.53
C GLU A 306 -10.16 1.14 2.51
N ASN A 307 -10.05 0.54 1.32
CA ASN A 307 -9.95 -0.92 1.12
C ASN A 307 -8.60 -1.36 0.57
N LEU A 308 -7.72 -0.42 0.21
CA LEU A 308 -6.44 -0.72 -0.42
C LEU A 308 -5.36 0.25 0.05
N ALA A 309 -4.29 -0.31 0.59
CA ALA A 309 -3.08 0.43 0.94
C ALA A 309 -1.83 -0.43 0.72
N TYR A 310 -0.69 0.23 0.62
CA TYR A 310 0.61 -0.42 0.56
C TYR A 310 1.54 0.16 1.61
N ALA A 311 2.55 -0.61 2.02
CA ALA A 311 3.55 -0.12 2.94
C ALA A 311 4.94 -0.64 2.60
N ALA A 312 5.92 0.21 2.80
CA ALA A 312 7.33 -0.09 2.67
C ALA A 312 7.94 -0.41 4.04
N GLY A 313 8.64 -1.51 4.12
CA GLY A 313 9.38 -2.00 5.28
C GLY A 313 10.45 -3.00 4.83
N THR A 314 10.69 -4.08 5.56
CA THR A 314 11.63 -5.14 5.11
C THR A 314 11.17 -5.80 3.81
N THR A 315 9.92 -5.65 3.44
CA THR A 315 9.33 -5.97 2.13
C THR A 315 8.26 -4.93 1.82
N ILE A 316 7.55 -5.08 0.69
CA ILE A 316 6.33 -4.32 0.42
C ILE A 316 5.15 -5.12 0.94
N TYR A 317 4.30 -4.47 1.72
CA TYR A 317 3.07 -5.02 2.25
C TYR A 317 1.87 -4.42 1.54
N LYS A 318 0.80 -5.20 1.41
CA LYS A 318 -0.48 -4.79 0.84
C LYS A 318 -1.59 -5.01 1.85
N PHE A 319 -2.42 -3.99 2.06
CA PHE A 319 -3.66 -4.07 2.81
C PHE A 319 -4.82 -4.17 1.84
N THR A 320 -5.65 -5.18 1.98
CA THR A 320 -6.79 -5.42 1.09
C THR A 320 -7.85 -6.27 1.79
N GLU A 321 -9.10 -6.16 1.33
CA GLU A 321 -10.14 -7.14 1.63
C GLU A 321 -9.83 -8.44 0.86
N GLU A 322 -9.01 -9.31 1.41
CA GLU A 322 -8.90 -10.64 0.85
C GLU A 322 -9.98 -11.55 1.44
N THR A 323 -10.71 -12.20 0.54
CA THR A 323 -11.35 -13.48 0.88
C THR A 323 -10.23 -14.39 1.39
N LEU A 324 -10.33 -14.82 2.65
CA LEU A 324 -9.42 -15.80 3.25
C LEU A 324 -9.27 -17.00 2.30
N ASN A 325 -8.26 -16.92 1.44
CA ASN A 325 -7.82 -18.08 0.69
C ASN A 325 -6.83 -18.82 1.61
N THR A 326 -7.31 -19.80 2.35
CA THR A 326 -6.55 -20.56 3.34
C THR A 326 -5.44 -21.44 2.74
N ASN A 327 -5.02 -21.18 1.52
CA ASN A 327 -3.99 -21.93 0.81
C ASN A 327 -2.91 -21.04 0.23
N ASN A 328 -2.11 -20.38 1.08
CA ASN A 328 -0.79 -19.91 0.66
C ASN A 328 0.20 -21.08 0.66
N HIS A 329 0.02 -22.00 -0.28
CA HIS A 329 1.11 -22.80 -0.78
C HIS A 329 1.59 -22.17 -2.09
N THR A 330 2.82 -21.66 -2.08
CA THR A 330 3.59 -21.30 -3.26
C THR A 330 3.71 -22.53 -4.17
N PHE A 331 2.77 -22.66 -5.10
CA PHE A 331 2.91 -23.55 -6.23
C PHE A 331 2.97 -22.72 -7.50
N GLU A 332 3.96 -23.02 -8.30
CA GLU A 332 4.18 -22.44 -9.63
C GLU A 332 2.88 -22.35 -10.43
N ASP A 333 2.66 -21.23 -11.11
CA ASP A 333 1.49 -20.88 -11.94
C ASP A 333 1.16 -21.87 -13.08
N SER A 334 1.91 -22.97 -13.19
CA SER A 334 1.78 -23.98 -14.25
C SER A 334 0.66 -25.00 -14.06
N LYS A 335 -0.13 -24.95 -12.95
CA LYS A 335 -1.10 -26.02 -12.59
C LYS A 335 -2.54 -25.56 -12.36
N LYS A 336 -2.93 -24.37 -12.78
CA LYS A 336 -4.30 -23.88 -12.58
C LYS A 336 -5.30 -24.72 -13.36
N LEU A 337 -6.34 -25.24 -12.68
CA LEU A 337 -7.47 -25.89 -13.33
C LEU A 337 -8.16 -24.88 -14.26
N ASN A 338 -8.14 -25.12 -15.57
CA ASN A 338 -8.83 -24.26 -16.52
C ASN A 338 -10.27 -24.77 -16.70
N ILE A 339 -11.21 -24.13 -15.99
CA ILE A 339 -12.62 -24.54 -15.94
C ILE A 339 -13.49 -23.49 -16.59
N LYS A 340 -14.32 -23.91 -17.55
CA LYS A 340 -15.28 -23.06 -18.25
C LYS A 340 -16.70 -23.54 -18.00
N LEU A 341 -17.56 -22.63 -17.57
CA LEU A 341 -19.01 -22.82 -17.55
C LEU A 341 -19.56 -22.51 -18.94
N ASN A 342 -20.20 -23.52 -19.59
CA ASN A 342 -20.61 -23.37 -21.00
C ASN A 342 -21.84 -22.48 -21.17
N GLU A 343 -22.74 -22.48 -20.15
CA GLU A 343 -23.97 -21.69 -20.14
C GLU A 343 -24.24 -21.14 -18.74
N ASN A 344 -24.65 -19.87 -18.67
CA ASN A 344 -25.16 -19.25 -17.46
C ASN A 344 -26.08 -18.07 -17.87
N PRO A 345 -27.39 -18.11 -17.55
CA PRO A 345 -28.12 -19.01 -16.65
C PRO A 345 -28.37 -20.41 -17.20
N VAL A 346 -28.50 -21.39 -16.26
CA VAL A 346 -28.74 -22.80 -16.51
C VAL A 346 -30.22 -23.15 -16.36
N VAL A 347 -30.76 -23.88 -17.34
CA VAL A 347 -32.19 -24.29 -17.28
C VAL A 347 -32.31 -25.74 -16.81
N SER A 348 -31.72 -26.68 -17.51
CA SER A 348 -31.89 -28.13 -17.26
C SER A 348 -30.59 -28.85 -16.94
N TYR A 349 -29.51 -28.43 -17.55
CA TYR A 349 -28.21 -29.10 -17.43
C TYR A 349 -27.10 -28.10 -17.17
N LEU A 350 -26.30 -28.35 -16.15
CA LEU A 350 -25.04 -27.65 -15.90
C LEU A 350 -23.95 -28.32 -16.72
N ASN A 351 -23.33 -27.57 -17.63
CA ASN A 351 -22.26 -28.05 -18.49
C ASN A 351 -20.94 -27.34 -18.14
N LEU A 352 -19.93 -28.14 -17.77
CA LEU A 352 -18.58 -27.65 -17.43
C LEU A 352 -17.58 -28.26 -18.40
N THR A 353 -16.68 -27.45 -18.95
CA THR A 353 -15.51 -27.93 -19.68
C THR A 353 -14.27 -27.66 -18.84
N ILE A 354 -13.45 -28.69 -18.64
CA ILE A 354 -12.21 -28.64 -17.85
C ILE A 354 -11.06 -29.11 -18.73
N GLU A 355 -10.02 -28.28 -18.78
CA GLU A 355 -8.76 -28.60 -19.48
C GLU A 355 -7.71 -29.02 -18.46
N PHE A 356 -7.02 -30.12 -18.72
CA PHE A 356 -6.04 -30.70 -17.81
C PHE A 356 -4.64 -30.58 -18.39
N SER A 357 -3.78 -29.80 -17.73
CA SER A 357 -2.36 -29.68 -18.09
C SER A 357 -1.52 -30.87 -17.61
N ASP A 358 -1.96 -31.53 -16.56
CA ASP A 358 -1.29 -32.65 -15.90
C ASP A 358 -2.22 -33.85 -15.71
N ASN A 359 -1.65 -35.01 -15.35
CA ASN A 359 -2.45 -36.17 -14.93
C ASN A 359 -3.14 -35.84 -13.60
N ASP A 360 -4.44 -36.03 -13.49
CA ASP A 360 -5.21 -35.56 -12.37
C ASP A 360 -6.34 -36.49 -11.93
N ASN A 361 -6.86 -36.20 -10.73
CA ASN A 361 -8.11 -36.76 -10.21
C ASN A 361 -8.94 -35.60 -9.70
N ILE A 362 -10.19 -35.47 -10.11
CA ILE A 362 -11.05 -34.37 -9.67
C ILE A 362 -12.28 -34.87 -8.94
N LEU A 363 -12.77 -34.01 -8.05
CA LEU A 363 -14.07 -34.10 -7.43
C LEU A 363 -14.88 -32.85 -7.78
N ILE A 364 -16.14 -33.04 -8.19
CA ILE A 364 -17.06 -31.99 -8.58
C ILE A 364 -18.26 -32.04 -7.64
N GLU A 365 -18.52 -30.94 -6.94
CA GLU A 365 -19.55 -30.85 -5.89
C GLU A 365 -20.44 -29.63 -6.10
N LEU A 366 -21.69 -29.73 -5.61
CA LEU A 366 -22.69 -28.66 -5.71
C LEU A 366 -23.03 -28.10 -4.34
N TYR A 367 -23.11 -26.78 -4.26
CA TYR A 367 -23.44 -26.04 -3.05
C TYR A 367 -24.54 -24.99 -3.32
N ASP A 368 -25.34 -24.68 -2.31
CA ASP A 368 -26.31 -23.58 -2.35
C ASP A 368 -25.62 -22.21 -2.13
N VAL A 369 -26.39 -21.14 -2.22
CA VAL A 369 -25.90 -19.75 -2.03
C VAL A 369 -25.34 -19.49 -0.64
N ASN A 370 -25.69 -20.30 0.35
CA ASN A 370 -25.18 -20.20 1.73
C ASN A 370 -23.94 -21.08 1.98
N GLY A 371 -23.37 -21.67 0.91
CA GLY A 371 -22.24 -22.59 1.02
C GLY A 371 -22.57 -23.96 1.60
N ARG A 372 -23.87 -24.30 1.71
CA ARG A 372 -24.29 -25.62 2.19
C ARG A 372 -24.16 -26.64 1.08
N TYR A 373 -23.45 -27.74 1.37
CA TYR A 373 -23.33 -28.89 0.48
C TYR A 373 -24.70 -29.46 0.08
N ILE A 374 -24.90 -29.63 -1.21
CA ILE A 374 -26.12 -30.26 -1.79
C ILE A 374 -25.85 -31.72 -2.18
N LYS A 375 -24.85 -31.91 -3.06
CA LYS A 375 -24.46 -33.25 -3.52
C LYS A 375 -23.13 -33.26 -4.25
N GLN A 376 -22.50 -34.42 -4.28
CA GLN A 376 -21.44 -34.72 -5.23
C GLN A 376 -22.03 -34.88 -6.63
N LEU A 377 -21.48 -34.21 -7.61
CA LEU A 377 -21.86 -34.30 -9.01
C LEU A 377 -21.07 -35.37 -9.77
N ASN A 378 -19.76 -35.42 -9.54
CA ASN A 378 -18.86 -36.39 -10.13
C ASN A 378 -17.58 -36.59 -9.32
N ARG A 379 -16.94 -37.74 -9.51
CA ARG A 379 -15.55 -38.00 -9.18
C ARG A 379 -14.91 -38.68 -10.36
N ASP A 380 -13.88 -38.10 -10.93
CA ASP A 380 -13.13 -38.65 -12.06
C ASP A 380 -11.68 -38.88 -11.67
N THR A 381 -11.11 -40.00 -12.03
CA THR A 381 -9.77 -40.42 -11.64
C THR A 381 -8.96 -40.84 -12.85
N ASN A 382 -7.63 -40.73 -12.76
CA ASN A 382 -6.70 -41.10 -13.82
C ASN A 382 -6.92 -40.32 -15.14
N ILE A 383 -7.20 -39.00 -15.01
CA ILE A 383 -7.33 -38.12 -16.15
C ILE A 383 -5.91 -37.83 -16.67
N LEU A 384 -5.71 -37.97 -17.98
CA LEU A 384 -4.40 -37.77 -18.61
C LEU A 384 -4.15 -36.29 -18.92
N ALA A 385 -2.91 -35.87 -18.80
CA ALA A 385 -2.44 -34.55 -19.21
C ALA A 385 -2.78 -34.25 -20.69
N GLY A 386 -3.03 -32.97 -20.99
CA GLY A 386 -3.39 -32.51 -22.33
C GLY A 386 -4.80 -32.86 -22.78
N THR A 387 -5.67 -33.38 -21.88
CA THR A 387 -7.07 -33.69 -22.22
C THR A 387 -8.01 -32.54 -21.85
N SER A 388 -9.10 -32.41 -22.60
CA SER A 388 -10.24 -31.56 -22.30
C SER A 388 -11.48 -32.42 -22.13
N LYS A 389 -12.18 -32.30 -20.99
CA LYS A 389 -13.40 -33.07 -20.71
C LYS A 389 -14.57 -32.12 -20.45
N THR A 390 -15.73 -32.48 -21.04
CA THR A 390 -17.00 -31.79 -20.76
C THR A 390 -17.89 -32.68 -19.88
N TYR A 391 -18.29 -32.13 -18.73
CA TYR A 391 -19.18 -32.76 -17.75
C TYR A 391 -20.56 -32.14 -17.88
N LYS A 392 -21.61 -32.99 -17.90
CA LYS A 392 -23.01 -32.57 -18.01
C LYS A 392 -23.81 -33.14 -16.82
N PHE A 393 -24.38 -32.24 -16.03
CA PHE A 393 -25.14 -32.62 -14.82
C PHE A 393 -26.60 -32.20 -14.93
N ASP A 394 -27.53 -33.10 -14.63
CA ASP A 394 -28.93 -32.75 -14.52
C ASP A 394 -29.20 -31.96 -13.24
N VAL A 395 -29.73 -30.75 -13.42
CA VAL A 395 -30.05 -29.78 -12.36
C VAL A 395 -31.52 -29.36 -12.42
N LYS A 396 -32.38 -30.10 -13.11
CA LYS A 396 -33.82 -29.81 -13.26
C LYS A 396 -34.54 -29.73 -11.91
N ASN A 397 -34.14 -30.52 -10.94
CA ASN A 397 -34.74 -30.58 -9.62
C ASN A 397 -34.25 -29.50 -8.65
N LEU A 398 -33.34 -28.64 -9.07
CA LEU A 398 -32.95 -27.48 -8.28
C LEU A 398 -33.99 -26.35 -8.46
N SER A 399 -34.33 -25.71 -7.37
CA SER A 399 -35.16 -24.48 -7.40
C SER A 399 -34.42 -23.37 -8.16
N SER A 400 -35.18 -22.43 -8.74
CA SER A 400 -34.58 -21.26 -9.33
C SER A 400 -33.81 -20.48 -8.26
N GLY A 401 -32.56 -20.08 -8.58
CA GLY A 401 -31.69 -19.44 -7.60
C GLY A 401 -30.20 -19.51 -7.99
N MET A 402 -29.37 -19.01 -7.10
CA MET A 402 -27.92 -19.01 -7.24
C MET A 402 -27.31 -20.25 -6.58
N TYR A 403 -26.34 -20.85 -7.26
CA TYR A 403 -25.61 -22.03 -6.79
C TYR A 403 -24.12 -21.89 -7.12
N PHE A 404 -23.31 -22.69 -6.42
CA PHE A 404 -21.89 -22.85 -6.70
C PHE A 404 -21.58 -24.29 -7.07
N VAL A 405 -20.76 -24.46 -8.09
CA VAL A 405 -20.14 -25.73 -8.41
C VAL A 405 -18.66 -25.65 -8.11
N ASP A 406 -18.18 -26.52 -7.25
CA ASP A 406 -16.80 -26.64 -6.87
C ASP A 406 -16.15 -27.79 -7.64
N VAL A 407 -14.99 -27.50 -8.19
CA VAL A 407 -14.12 -28.50 -8.80
C VAL A 407 -12.80 -28.46 -8.06
N HIS A 408 -12.39 -29.57 -7.52
CA HIS A 408 -11.11 -29.66 -6.83
C HIS A 408 -10.39 -30.98 -7.07
N ASN A 409 -9.08 -30.92 -7.00
CA ASN A 409 -8.18 -32.05 -6.97
C ASN A 409 -7.40 -32.07 -5.65
N ASN A 410 -6.32 -32.84 -5.57
CA ASN A 410 -5.48 -32.91 -4.35
C ASN A 410 -4.70 -31.62 -4.06
N PHE A 411 -4.62 -30.69 -5.03
CA PHE A 411 -3.74 -29.51 -4.98
C PHE A 411 -4.50 -28.20 -5.09
N GLN A 412 -5.66 -28.18 -5.73
CA GLN A 412 -6.38 -26.96 -6.08
C GLN A 412 -7.89 -27.12 -5.90
N ARG A 413 -8.57 -26.01 -5.62
CA ARG A 413 -10.03 -25.90 -5.59
C ARG A 413 -10.45 -24.64 -6.34
N GLN A 414 -11.46 -24.75 -7.21
CA GLN A 414 -12.05 -23.63 -7.92
C GLN A 414 -13.57 -23.71 -7.86
N SER A 415 -14.20 -22.61 -7.43
CA SER A 415 -15.65 -22.46 -7.35
C SER A 415 -16.15 -21.59 -8.51
N LEU A 416 -17.21 -22.04 -9.17
CA LEU A 416 -17.89 -21.32 -10.23
C LEU A 416 -19.36 -21.07 -9.85
N LYS A 417 -19.78 -19.81 -9.94
CA LYS A 417 -21.17 -19.41 -9.68
C LYS A 417 -22.03 -19.62 -10.92
N PHE A 418 -23.23 -20.21 -10.74
CA PHE A 418 -24.24 -20.25 -11.80
C PHE A 418 -25.64 -19.90 -11.27
N ILE A 419 -26.50 -19.45 -12.18
CA ILE A 419 -27.89 -19.12 -11.92
C ILE A 419 -28.76 -20.22 -12.52
N LYS A 420 -29.57 -20.89 -11.70
CA LYS A 420 -30.62 -21.82 -12.15
C LYS A 420 -31.90 -21.02 -12.43
N LYS A 421 -32.43 -21.12 -13.65
CA LYS A 421 -33.75 -20.64 -14.05
C LYS A 421 -34.83 -21.69 -13.88
#